data_3a2800381e421c53c6f17a1787eec560
#
_entry.id   3a2800381e421c53c6f17a1787eec560
#
_cell.length_a   1.000
_cell.length_b   1.000
_cell.length_c   1.000
_cell.angle_alpha   90.00
_cell.angle_beta   90.00
_cell.angle_gamma   90.00
#
_symmetry.space_group_name_H-M   'P 1'
#
loop_
_entity.id
_entity.type
_entity.pdbx_description
1 polymer ?
#
loop_
_entity_poly.entity_id
_entity_poly.type
_entity_poly.pdbx_seq_one_letter_code
_entity_poly.pdbx_strand_id
1 'polypeptide(L)'
;VLGLKSTGLSNFVQSAGEHAQKVAPQTMLHRGICETYEAGTAVWSTVCGLKLAGQSEIEPNNEATQAACRIFSTTLDVLESNEELKREVFGPCSIIAAADSLEQMLTFARGLEGQLTAAIHGTPDDLREFAPLVRVLERKVGRIIFNGFGTGIEPCPSMHHGGPYPAASHSFFTSIGTGSIYRFVRPVCYQGFPDDCLPAPLQNANAAGAMRLVDGTLTREGK
;
A
#
# COMPACT_ATOMS: atom_id res chain seq x y z
N VAL A 1 8.59 5.86 -6.41
CA VAL A 1 7.75 6.72 -7.28
C VAL A 1 8.10 6.47 -8.74
N LEU A 2 7.11 6.38 -9.62
CA LEU A 2 7.32 6.16 -11.05
C LEU A 2 6.65 7.30 -11.82
N GLY A 3 7.34 7.86 -12.82
CA GLY A 3 6.82 8.92 -13.68
C GLY A 3 7.37 8.85 -15.10
N LEU A 4 6.62 9.37 -16.07
CA LEU A 4 7.13 9.51 -17.43
C LEU A 4 8.24 10.55 -17.48
N LYS A 5 9.30 10.23 -18.21
CA LYS A 5 10.43 11.11 -18.45
C LYS A 5 9.97 12.41 -19.08
N SER A 6 10.16 13.50 -18.39
CA SER A 6 9.71 14.83 -18.79
C SER A 6 10.43 15.91 -17.97
N THR A 7 10.33 17.17 -18.41
CA THR A 7 10.77 18.31 -17.62
C THR A 7 10.03 18.39 -16.28
N GLY A 8 8.74 18.05 -16.26
CA GLY A 8 7.94 18.00 -15.03
C GLY A 8 8.48 17.00 -14.00
N LEU A 9 8.84 15.78 -14.44
CA LEU A 9 9.45 14.79 -13.55
C LEU A 9 10.82 15.26 -13.04
N SER A 10 11.63 15.89 -13.90
CA SER A 10 12.93 16.43 -13.49
C SER A 10 12.78 17.52 -12.43
N ASN A 11 11.82 18.41 -12.61
CA ASN A 11 11.50 19.46 -11.62
C ASN A 11 10.97 18.86 -10.30
N PHE A 12 10.17 17.80 -10.38
CA PHE A 12 9.69 17.08 -9.21
C PHE A 12 10.85 16.43 -8.44
N VAL A 13 11.80 15.77 -9.12
CA VAL A 13 13.00 15.18 -8.51
C VAL A 13 13.81 16.25 -7.79
N GLN A 14 14.07 17.38 -8.46
CA GLN A 14 14.78 18.51 -7.88
C GLN A 14 14.07 19.03 -6.62
N SER A 15 12.80 19.34 -6.74
CA SER A 15 12.00 19.87 -5.62
C SER A 15 11.94 18.89 -4.44
N ALA A 16 11.77 17.60 -4.71
CA ALA A 16 11.79 16.57 -3.67
C ALA A 16 13.13 16.50 -2.94
N GLY A 17 14.25 16.62 -3.69
CA GLY A 17 15.59 16.68 -3.13
C GLY A 17 15.80 17.91 -2.24
N GLU A 18 15.40 19.09 -2.71
CA GLU A 18 15.49 20.35 -1.95
C GLU A 18 14.64 20.34 -0.67
N HIS A 19 13.48 19.67 -0.71
CA HIS A 19 12.66 19.47 0.49
C HIS A 19 13.30 18.49 1.46
N ALA A 20 13.87 17.39 0.96
CA ALA A 20 14.54 16.40 1.80
C ALA A 20 15.72 17.02 2.59
N GLN A 21 16.45 17.97 2.01
CA GLN A 21 17.53 18.68 2.67
C GLN A 21 17.07 19.41 3.95
N LYS A 22 15.85 19.93 3.94
CA LYS A 22 15.26 20.71 5.05
C LYS A 22 14.56 19.86 6.10
N VAL A 23 14.31 18.58 5.82
CA VAL A 23 13.61 17.68 6.75
C VAL A 23 14.54 17.26 7.87
N ALA A 24 14.15 17.56 9.11
CA ALA A 24 14.90 17.11 10.28
C ALA A 24 14.82 15.57 10.40
N PRO A 25 15.91 14.90 10.79
CA PRO A 25 15.90 13.47 11.09
C PRO A 25 14.84 13.10 12.11
N GLN A 26 14.19 11.97 11.94
CA GLN A 26 13.12 11.50 12.80
C GLN A 26 13.54 10.24 13.52
N THR A 27 13.08 10.08 14.77
CA THR A 27 13.35 8.89 15.58
C THR A 27 12.63 7.68 14.99
N MET A 28 13.39 6.64 14.68
CA MET A 28 12.87 5.34 14.23
C MET A 28 12.32 4.54 15.42
N LEU A 29 11.44 3.59 15.15
CA LEU A 29 10.76 2.81 16.18
C LEU A 29 11.72 2.11 17.14
N HIS A 30 12.84 1.58 16.65
CA HIS A 30 13.92 1.02 17.44
C HIS A 30 15.23 0.97 16.66
N ARG A 31 16.35 0.76 17.36
CA ARG A 31 17.71 0.78 16.80
C ARG A 31 17.89 -0.17 15.61
N GLY A 32 17.36 -1.40 15.68
CA GLY A 32 17.53 -2.36 14.58
C GLY A 32 16.89 -1.92 13.27
N ILE A 33 15.75 -1.20 13.31
CA ILE A 33 15.16 -0.61 12.10
C ILE A 33 16.08 0.50 11.56
N CYS A 34 16.63 1.34 12.41
CA CYS A 34 17.56 2.40 12.01
C CYS A 34 18.82 1.82 11.34
N GLU A 35 19.44 0.81 11.95
CA GLU A 35 20.62 0.14 11.41
C GLU A 35 20.34 -0.54 10.05
N THR A 36 19.17 -1.19 9.91
CA THR A 36 18.74 -1.80 8.63
C THR A 36 18.50 -0.75 7.56
N TYR A 37 17.92 0.40 7.93
CA TYR A 37 17.73 1.54 7.03
C TYR A 37 19.06 2.09 6.51
N GLU A 38 20.02 2.34 7.42
CA GLU A 38 21.34 2.85 7.05
C GLU A 38 22.09 1.84 6.16
N ALA A 39 22.09 0.57 6.50
CA ALA A 39 22.69 -0.48 5.68
C ALA A 39 22.03 -0.58 4.30
N GLY A 40 20.70 -0.54 4.23
CA GLY A 40 19.97 -0.62 2.96
C GLY A 40 20.24 0.57 2.04
N THR A 41 20.21 1.79 2.58
CA THR A 41 20.52 2.99 1.78
C THR A 41 22.01 3.08 1.38
N ALA A 42 22.92 2.54 2.18
CA ALA A 42 24.32 2.40 1.82
C ALA A 42 24.50 1.44 0.63
N VAL A 43 23.81 0.29 0.62
CA VAL A 43 23.79 -0.63 -0.55
C VAL A 43 23.23 0.08 -1.77
N TRP A 44 22.13 0.80 -1.66
CA TRP A 44 21.56 1.57 -2.77
C TRP A 44 22.57 2.56 -3.36
N SER A 45 23.34 3.22 -2.51
CA SER A 45 24.35 4.21 -2.95
C SER A 45 25.50 3.62 -3.79
N THR A 46 25.67 2.29 -3.78
CA THR A 46 26.65 1.59 -4.63
C THR A 46 26.12 1.24 -6.01
N VAL A 47 24.81 1.35 -6.26
CA VAL A 47 24.20 0.96 -7.52
C VAL A 47 24.49 1.99 -8.60
N CYS A 48 25.14 1.55 -9.68
CA CYS A 48 25.43 2.38 -10.84
C CYS A 48 24.13 2.86 -11.50
N GLY A 49 23.99 4.16 -11.73
CA GLY A 49 22.80 4.77 -12.32
C GLY A 49 21.74 5.21 -11.29
N LEU A 50 21.90 4.87 -10.02
CA LEU A 50 21.11 5.49 -8.95
C LEU A 50 21.84 6.75 -8.45
N LYS A 51 21.12 7.85 -8.33
CA LYS A 51 21.66 9.14 -7.88
C LYS A 51 20.94 9.60 -6.63
N LEU A 52 21.69 10.07 -5.63
CA LEU A 52 21.12 10.78 -4.50
C LEU A 52 20.65 12.16 -4.99
N ALA A 53 19.33 12.40 -5.01
CA ALA A 53 18.73 13.68 -5.40
C ALA A 53 18.73 14.68 -4.25
N GLY A 54 18.64 14.20 -3.01
CA GLY A 54 18.78 15.02 -1.80
C GLY A 54 18.67 14.18 -0.54
N GLN A 55 19.25 14.68 0.53
CA GLN A 55 19.14 14.12 1.87
C GLN A 55 19.10 15.24 2.91
N SER A 56 18.63 14.95 4.11
CA SER A 56 18.68 15.90 5.23
C SER A 56 20.09 16.45 5.43
N GLU A 57 20.21 17.77 5.53
CA GLU A 57 21.46 18.46 5.89
C GLU A 57 21.70 18.48 7.40
N ILE A 58 20.70 18.05 8.18
CA ILE A 58 20.77 17.96 9.63
C ILE A 58 21.26 16.56 9.99
N GLU A 59 22.34 16.49 10.77
CA GLU A 59 22.92 15.23 11.22
C GLU A 59 21.97 14.48 12.17
N PRO A 60 21.76 13.16 11.94
CA PRO A 60 20.95 12.35 12.85
C PRO A 60 21.63 12.18 14.21
N ASN A 61 20.85 12.26 15.29
CA ASN A 61 21.31 11.89 16.60
C ASN A 61 21.24 10.35 16.75
N ASN A 62 22.40 9.71 16.76
CA ASN A 62 22.51 8.24 16.88
C ASN A 62 22.02 7.71 18.23
N GLU A 63 22.12 8.49 19.30
CA GLU A 63 21.62 8.10 20.62
C GLU A 63 20.09 8.06 20.65
N ALA A 64 19.44 8.95 19.89
CA ALA A 64 17.99 9.00 19.71
C ALA A 64 17.47 8.11 18.56
N THR A 65 18.32 7.27 17.97
CA THR A 65 17.96 6.37 16.87
C THR A 65 17.31 7.12 15.67
N GLN A 66 17.82 8.28 15.35
CA GLN A 66 17.31 9.10 14.25
C GLN A 66 17.85 8.64 12.91
N ALA A 67 17.03 8.80 11.86
CA ALA A 67 17.39 8.55 10.48
C ALA A 67 17.13 9.80 9.62
N ALA A 68 18.05 10.08 8.70
CA ALA A 68 17.95 11.17 7.74
C ALA A 68 17.02 10.80 6.57
N CYS A 69 16.20 11.75 6.12
CA CYS A 69 15.43 11.57 4.88
C CYS A 69 16.37 11.51 3.67
N ARG A 70 16.14 10.57 2.73
CA ARG A 70 16.92 10.40 1.49
C ARG A 70 16.00 10.19 0.30
N ILE A 71 16.21 10.99 -0.74
CA ILE A 71 15.52 10.86 -2.03
C ILE A 71 16.54 10.46 -3.09
N PHE A 72 16.26 9.37 -3.77
CA PHE A 72 17.08 8.89 -4.88
C PHE A 72 16.33 9.03 -6.20
N SER A 73 17.07 9.14 -7.30
CA SER A 73 16.52 9.17 -8.66
C SER A 73 17.26 8.23 -9.58
N THR A 74 16.54 7.62 -10.53
CA THR A 74 17.10 6.68 -11.50
C THR A 74 16.20 6.57 -12.73
N THR A 75 16.55 5.69 -13.67
CA THR A 75 15.65 5.24 -14.74
C THR A 75 14.96 3.95 -14.36
N LEU A 76 13.84 3.65 -15.02
CA LEU A 76 13.13 2.39 -14.77
C LEU A 76 13.98 1.17 -15.16
N ASP A 77 14.81 1.27 -16.21
CA ASP A 77 15.71 0.19 -16.62
C ASP A 77 16.74 -0.16 -15.52
N VAL A 78 17.30 0.85 -14.86
CA VAL A 78 18.21 0.63 -13.73
C VAL A 78 17.47 -0.01 -12.56
N LEU A 79 16.25 0.43 -12.26
CA LEU A 79 15.43 -0.14 -11.20
C LEU A 79 15.11 -1.62 -11.49
N GLU A 80 14.74 -1.94 -12.73
CA GLU A 80 14.40 -3.31 -13.14
C GLU A 80 15.61 -4.25 -13.16
N SER A 81 16.78 -3.73 -13.52
CA SER A 81 18.01 -4.51 -13.65
C SER A 81 18.69 -4.81 -12.30
N ASN A 82 18.26 -4.16 -11.20
CA ASN A 82 18.91 -4.28 -9.90
C ASN A 82 17.92 -4.77 -8.82
N GLU A 83 18.05 -6.01 -8.42
CA GLU A 83 17.20 -6.61 -7.39
C GLU A 83 17.30 -5.89 -6.04
N GLU A 84 18.46 -5.30 -5.72
CA GLU A 84 18.64 -4.55 -4.47
C GLU A 84 17.73 -3.31 -4.39
N LEU A 85 17.39 -2.69 -5.53
CA LEU A 85 16.50 -1.54 -5.60
C LEU A 85 15.01 -1.92 -5.46
N LYS A 86 14.66 -3.20 -5.66
CA LYS A 86 13.30 -3.72 -5.50
C LYS A 86 13.01 -4.16 -4.07
N ARG A 87 14.04 -4.35 -3.24
CA ARG A 87 13.87 -4.69 -1.83
C ARG A 87 13.43 -3.46 -1.04
N GLU A 88 12.50 -3.68 -0.12
CA GLU A 88 12.06 -2.64 0.79
C GLU A 88 13.20 -2.21 1.72
N VAL A 89 13.48 -0.92 1.75
CA VAL A 89 14.31 -0.27 2.77
C VAL A 89 13.38 0.53 3.67
N PHE A 90 13.10 0.00 4.84
CA PHE A 90 12.09 0.55 5.73
C PHE A 90 12.61 1.80 6.45
N GLY A 91 12.14 2.99 6.04
CA GLY A 91 12.56 4.26 6.61
C GLY A 91 12.24 5.47 5.71
N PRO A 92 12.72 6.65 6.06
CA PRO A 92 12.39 7.89 5.37
C PRO A 92 13.17 8.05 4.04
N CYS A 93 13.04 7.09 3.13
CA CYS A 93 13.63 7.17 1.81
C CYS A 93 12.64 6.85 0.69
N SER A 94 12.96 7.30 -0.51
CA SER A 94 12.21 6.99 -1.71
C SER A 94 13.10 6.97 -2.94
N ILE A 95 12.76 6.13 -3.93
CA ILE A 95 13.34 6.12 -5.26
C ILE A 95 12.33 6.71 -6.23
N ILE A 96 12.75 7.68 -7.05
CA ILE A 96 11.97 8.24 -8.16
C ILE A 96 12.57 7.69 -9.44
N ALA A 97 11.84 6.84 -10.15
CA ALA A 97 12.27 6.22 -11.39
C ALA A 97 11.56 6.84 -12.60
N ALA A 98 12.35 7.21 -13.62
CA ALA A 98 11.85 7.72 -14.89
C ALA A 98 11.62 6.59 -15.87
N ALA A 99 10.39 6.47 -16.39
CA ALA A 99 10.01 5.58 -17.48
C ALA A 99 10.03 6.33 -18.82
N ASP A 100 10.46 5.68 -19.88
CA ASP A 100 10.50 6.28 -21.22
C ASP A 100 9.12 6.25 -21.90
N SER A 101 8.21 5.36 -21.50
CA SER A 101 6.88 5.23 -22.09
C SER A 101 5.85 4.62 -21.13
N LEU A 102 4.57 4.78 -21.46
CA LEU A 102 3.48 4.11 -20.78
C LEU A 102 3.61 2.58 -20.87
N GLU A 103 4.05 2.05 -22.00
CA GLU A 103 4.20 0.59 -22.15
C GLU A 103 5.29 0.03 -21.24
N GLN A 104 6.37 0.77 -21.02
CA GLN A 104 7.39 0.40 -20.03
C GLN A 104 6.80 0.40 -18.61
N MET A 105 6.00 1.41 -18.25
CA MET A 105 5.30 1.45 -16.96
C MET A 105 4.34 0.27 -16.79
N LEU A 106 3.60 -0.08 -17.84
CA LEU A 106 2.68 -1.22 -17.85
C LEU A 106 3.42 -2.54 -17.64
N THR A 107 4.54 -2.72 -18.33
CA THR A 107 5.37 -3.92 -18.23
C THR A 107 5.90 -4.07 -16.81
N PHE A 108 6.45 -3.01 -16.25
CA PHE A 108 6.90 -2.97 -14.86
C PHE A 108 5.77 -3.30 -13.88
N ALA A 109 4.62 -2.63 -14.03
CA ALA A 109 3.47 -2.85 -13.15
C ALA A 109 2.93 -4.28 -13.21
N ARG A 110 2.95 -4.92 -14.39
CA ARG A 110 2.59 -6.34 -14.54
C ARG A 110 3.55 -7.27 -13.79
N GLY A 111 4.82 -6.91 -13.71
CA GLY A 111 5.86 -7.65 -12.99
C GLY A 111 5.84 -7.48 -11.47
N LEU A 112 5.14 -6.47 -10.94
CA LEU A 112 5.06 -6.25 -9.48
C LEU A 112 4.39 -7.43 -8.77
N GLU A 113 4.89 -7.78 -7.61
CA GLU A 113 4.19 -8.60 -6.65
C GLU A 113 3.00 -7.85 -6.04
N GLY A 114 2.18 -8.53 -5.23
CA GLY A 114 1.09 -7.90 -4.51
C GLY A 114 1.57 -6.81 -3.54
N GLN A 115 0.88 -5.67 -3.54
CA GLN A 115 1.17 -4.51 -2.70
C GLN A 115 -0.06 -4.12 -1.88
N LEU A 116 0.13 -3.42 -0.77
CA LEU A 116 -0.99 -2.90 0.02
C LEU A 116 -1.70 -1.74 -0.69
N THR A 117 -0.93 -0.82 -1.28
CA THR A 117 -1.47 0.40 -1.87
C THR A 117 -0.70 0.81 -3.12
N ALA A 118 -1.40 1.49 -4.03
CA ALA A 118 -0.80 2.33 -5.05
C ALA A 118 -1.43 3.72 -5.00
N ALA A 119 -0.61 4.77 -5.08
CA ALA A 119 -1.07 6.13 -5.20
C ALA A 119 -0.78 6.66 -6.61
N ILE A 120 -1.77 7.31 -7.21
CA ILE A 120 -1.67 7.95 -8.52
C ILE A 120 -1.87 9.45 -8.31
N HIS A 121 -0.89 10.25 -8.70
CA HIS A 121 -0.96 11.70 -8.66
C HIS A 121 -1.06 12.23 -10.09
N GLY A 122 -2.07 13.06 -10.35
CA GLY A 122 -2.32 13.60 -11.68
C GLY A 122 -3.67 14.32 -11.77
N THR A 123 -4.08 14.59 -12.99
CA THR A 123 -5.39 15.15 -13.32
C THR A 123 -6.40 14.05 -13.65
N PRO A 124 -7.71 14.37 -13.70
CA PRO A 124 -8.69 13.41 -14.22
C PRO A 124 -8.45 12.98 -15.68
N ASP A 125 -7.79 13.83 -16.49
CA ASP A 125 -7.44 13.49 -17.87
C ASP A 125 -6.29 12.48 -17.88
N ASP A 126 -5.29 12.65 -17.02
CA ASP A 126 -4.22 11.64 -16.84
C ASP A 126 -4.82 10.28 -16.45
N LEU A 127 -5.81 10.23 -15.55
CA LEU A 127 -6.47 8.97 -15.21
C LEU A 127 -7.14 8.29 -16.40
N ARG A 128 -7.70 9.07 -17.33
CA ARG A 128 -8.31 8.53 -18.56
C ARG A 128 -7.25 8.01 -19.51
N GLU A 129 -6.18 8.76 -19.72
CA GLU A 129 -5.06 8.38 -20.56
C GLU A 129 -4.36 7.13 -20.02
N PHE A 130 -4.12 7.09 -18.70
CA PHE A 130 -3.45 5.97 -18.02
C PHE A 130 -4.42 4.89 -17.52
N ALA A 131 -5.65 4.84 -17.98
CA ALA A 131 -6.63 3.81 -17.61
C ALA A 131 -6.11 2.36 -17.77
N PRO A 132 -5.29 2.01 -18.78
CA PRO A 132 -4.66 0.68 -18.84
C PRO A 132 -3.77 0.37 -17.62
N LEU A 133 -3.03 1.35 -17.09
CA LEU A 133 -2.20 1.19 -15.90
C LEU A 133 -3.06 0.99 -14.65
N VAL A 134 -4.15 1.76 -14.51
CA VAL A 134 -5.10 1.59 -13.41
C VAL A 134 -5.61 0.16 -13.36
N ARG A 135 -6.04 -0.41 -14.52
CA ARG A 135 -6.50 -1.81 -14.61
C ARG A 135 -5.44 -2.85 -14.24
N VAL A 136 -4.16 -2.56 -14.45
CA VAL A 136 -3.08 -3.43 -13.98
C VAL A 136 -2.94 -3.31 -12.47
N LEU A 137 -2.95 -2.10 -11.93
CA LEU A 137 -2.81 -1.84 -10.50
C LEU A 137 -3.97 -2.45 -9.68
N GLU A 138 -5.21 -2.46 -10.19
CA GLU A 138 -6.36 -3.13 -9.55
C GLU A 138 -6.08 -4.61 -9.22
N ARG A 139 -5.20 -5.26 -9.95
CA ARG A 139 -4.79 -6.65 -9.72
C ARG A 139 -3.57 -6.80 -8.83
N LYS A 140 -2.90 -5.69 -8.53
CA LYS A 140 -1.62 -5.68 -7.81
C LYS A 140 -1.71 -5.10 -6.41
N VAL A 141 -2.77 -4.34 -6.12
CA VAL A 141 -2.88 -3.65 -4.83
C VAL A 141 -4.25 -3.87 -4.19
N GLY A 142 -4.30 -3.72 -2.87
CA GLY A 142 -5.56 -3.75 -2.14
C GLY A 142 -6.31 -2.42 -2.15
N ARG A 143 -5.61 -1.30 -2.38
CA ARG A 143 -6.18 0.04 -2.36
C ARG A 143 -5.50 0.95 -3.38
N ILE A 144 -6.27 1.58 -4.25
CA ILE A 144 -5.79 2.62 -5.18
C ILE A 144 -6.22 3.98 -4.65
N ILE A 145 -5.29 4.91 -4.61
CA ILE A 145 -5.49 6.26 -4.06
C ILE A 145 -5.22 7.27 -5.17
N PHE A 146 -6.09 8.24 -5.31
CA PHE A 146 -5.90 9.34 -6.25
C PHE A 146 -5.60 10.65 -5.50
N ASN A 147 -4.50 11.30 -5.86
CA ASN A 147 -4.01 12.55 -5.29
C ASN A 147 -3.94 12.54 -3.75
N GLY A 148 -3.49 11.42 -3.19
CA GLY A 148 -3.34 11.23 -1.75
C GLY A 148 -2.21 10.26 -1.44
N PHE A 149 -1.94 10.09 -0.15
CA PHE A 149 -0.89 9.20 0.36
C PHE A 149 -1.50 8.00 1.08
N GLY A 150 -0.84 6.85 0.97
CA GLY A 150 -1.31 5.57 1.53
C GLY A 150 -1.24 5.45 3.05
N THR A 151 -0.65 6.41 3.73
CA THR A 151 -0.36 6.36 5.18
C THR A 151 -1.58 6.58 6.07
N GLY A 152 -2.58 7.35 5.62
CA GLY A 152 -3.83 7.58 6.35
C GLY A 152 -4.86 6.50 6.05
N ILE A 153 -5.45 5.91 7.10
CA ILE A 153 -6.52 4.91 6.98
C ILE A 153 -7.66 5.29 7.93
N GLU A 154 -8.84 5.53 7.37
CA GLU A 154 -10.06 5.72 8.14
C GLU A 154 -10.80 4.38 8.23
N PRO A 155 -11.05 3.85 9.45
CA PRO A 155 -11.85 2.64 9.60
C PRO A 155 -13.30 2.90 9.20
N CYS A 156 -13.73 2.33 8.09
CA CYS A 156 -15.10 2.41 7.60
C CYS A 156 -15.50 1.11 6.89
N PRO A 157 -16.80 0.89 6.62
CA PRO A 157 -17.27 -0.35 5.99
C PRO A 157 -16.67 -0.63 4.61
N SER A 158 -16.30 0.41 3.85
CA SER A 158 -15.69 0.28 2.52
C SER A 158 -14.16 0.19 2.54
N MET A 159 -13.52 0.34 3.71
CA MET A 159 -12.07 0.29 3.80
C MET A 159 -11.55 -1.13 3.61
N HIS A 160 -10.58 -1.27 2.72
CA HIS A 160 -9.81 -2.49 2.55
C HIS A 160 -8.32 -2.21 2.79
N HIS A 161 -7.78 -2.78 3.87
CA HIS A 161 -6.34 -2.78 4.15
C HIS A 161 -5.82 -4.22 4.10
N GLY A 162 -5.44 -4.60 2.94
CA GLY A 162 -4.98 -5.92 2.54
C GLY A 162 -4.39 -5.85 1.14
N GLY A 163 -4.44 -6.92 0.39
CA GLY A 163 -3.97 -6.96 -0.99
C GLY A 163 -3.62 -8.36 -1.43
N PRO A 164 -3.23 -8.53 -2.70
CA PRO A 164 -2.73 -9.80 -3.21
C PRO A 164 -1.45 -10.22 -2.48
N TYR A 165 -1.17 -11.52 -2.45
CA TYR A 165 0.11 -12.03 -1.92
C TYR A 165 1.30 -11.38 -2.66
N PRO A 166 2.39 -10.99 -1.98
CA PRO A 166 2.68 -11.17 -0.56
C PRO A 166 2.20 -10.03 0.38
N ALA A 167 1.47 -9.03 -0.12
CA ALA A 167 0.99 -7.93 0.71
C ALA A 167 0.09 -8.39 1.86
N ALA A 168 -0.71 -9.44 1.64
CA ALA A 168 -1.46 -10.12 2.67
C ALA A 168 -1.46 -11.63 2.41
N SER A 169 -1.52 -12.44 3.48
CA SER A 169 -1.63 -13.90 3.37
C SER A 169 -2.96 -14.36 2.79
N HIS A 170 -3.98 -13.49 2.82
CA HIS A 170 -5.31 -13.77 2.29
C HIS A 170 -5.96 -12.49 1.78
N SER A 171 -6.20 -12.43 0.47
CA SER A 171 -6.65 -11.22 -0.23
C SER A 171 -8.12 -10.82 0.04
N PHE A 172 -8.96 -11.75 0.56
CA PHE A 172 -10.36 -11.46 0.87
C PHE A 172 -10.58 -10.70 2.17
N PHE A 173 -9.58 -10.64 3.05
CA PHE A 173 -9.73 -10.04 4.36
C PHE A 173 -9.01 -8.71 4.47
N THR A 174 -9.71 -7.73 5.03
CA THR A 174 -9.11 -6.48 5.48
C THR A 174 -8.61 -6.63 6.92
N SER A 175 -7.54 -5.92 7.28
CA SER A 175 -7.07 -5.83 8.66
C SER A 175 -7.72 -4.68 9.44
N ILE A 176 -8.50 -3.83 8.79
CA ILE A 176 -9.13 -2.62 9.36
C ILE A 176 -10.57 -2.52 8.89
N GLY A 177 -11.40 -1.85 9.71
CA GLY A 177 -12.83 -1.68 9.45
C GLY A 177 -13.67 -2.84 9.93
N THR A 178 -14.99 -2.73 9.78
CA THR A 178 -15.95 -3.74 10.25
C THR A 178 -15.77 -5.09 9.59
N GLY A 179 -15.30 -5.11 8.34
CA GLY A 179 -15.03 -6.35 7.60
C GLY A 179 -13.86 -7.17 8.15
N SER A 180 -13.03 -6.60 9.03
CA SER A 180 -11.89 -7.32 9.63
C SER A 180 -12.32 -8.53 10.48
N ILE A 181 -13.57 -8.54 10.99
CA ILE A 181 -14.12 -9.64 11.75
C ILE A 181 -14.12 -10.97 10.98
N TYR A 182 -14.26 -10.91 9.64
CA TYR A 182 -14.30 -12.11 8.80
C TYR A 182 -13.00 -12.93 8.84
N ARG A 183 -11.88 -12.36 9.32
CA ARG A 183 -10.65 -13.12 9.56
C ARG A 183 -10.73 -14.08 10.74
N PHE A 184 -11.66 -13.85 11.66
CA PHE A 184 -11.76 -14.52 12.97
C PHE A 184 -13.01 -15.37 13.09
N VAL A 185 -13.87 -15.37 12.08
CA VAL A 185 -15.12 -16.13 12.06
C VAL A 185 -15.16 -17.08 10.87
N ARG A 186 -15.98 -18.09 10.97
CA ARG A 186 -16.28 -19.00 9.86
C ARG A 186 -17.77 -19.30 9.82
N PRO A 187 -18.34 -19.56 8.65
CA PRO A 187 -19.72 -20.01 8.55
C PRO A 187 -19.88 -21.41 9.17
N VAL A 188 -21.05 -21.65 9.77
CA VAL A 188 -21.50 -22.95 10.22
C VAL A 188 -22.92 -23.18 9.67
N CYS A 189 -23.14 -24.32 9.03
CA CYS A 189 -24.44 -24.70 8.53
C CYS A 189 -25.11 -25.67 9.53
N TYR A 190 -26.37 -25.40 9.88
CA TYR A 190 -27.23 -26.31 10.63
C TYR A 190 -28.25 -26.90 9.67
N GLN A 191 -28.23 -28.21 9.47
CA GLN A 191 -29.14 -28.90 8.57
C GLN A 191 -29.98 -29.90 9.36
N GLY A 192 -31.32 -29.81 9.27
CA GLY A 192 -32.23 -30.70 9.94
C GLY A 192 -32.29 -30.56 11.48
N PHE A 193 -31.77 -29.44 12.01
CA PHE A 193 -31.84 -29.16 13.45
C PHE A 193 -33.22 -28.76 13.88
N PRO A 194 -33.74 -29.28 15.04
CA PRO A 194 -34.94 -28.76 15.67
C PRO A 194 -34.77 -27.26 16.01
N ASP A 195 -35.84 -26.48 15.85
CA ASP A 195 -35.81 -25.03 16.02
C ASP A 195 -35.34 -24.60 17.42
N ASP A 196 -35.82 -25.28 18.44
CA ASP A 196 -35.47 -25.04 19.85
C ASP A 196 -34.05 -25.42 20.21
N CYS A 197 -33.36 -26.19 19.36
CA CYS A 197 -31.96 -26.57 19.51
C CYS A 197 -31.02 -25.63 18.76
N LEU A 198 -31.53 -24.70 17.95
CA LEU A 198 -30.73 -23.72 17.25
C LEU A 198 -30.27 -22.57 18.18
N PRO A 199 -29.14 -21.93 17.90
CA PRO A 199 -28.80 -20.64 18.53
C PRO A 199 -29.95 -19.63 18.38
N ALA A 200 -30.25 -18.87 19.44
CA ALA A 200 -31.37 -17.95 19.47
C ALA A 200 -31.56 -17.04 18.24
N PRO A 201 -30.48 -16.47 17.64
CA PRO A 201 -30.59 -15.64 16.43
C PRO A 201 -31.06 -16.44 15.18
N LEU A 202 -30.94 -17.75 15.19
CA LEU A 202 -31.32 -18.63 14.08
C LEU A 202 -32.69 -19.29 14.25
N GLN A 203 -33.27 -19.21 15.45
CA GLN A 203 -34.61 -19.74 15.72
C GLN A 203 -35.69 -18.98 14.92
N ASN A 204 -36.76 -19.64 14.54
CA ASN A 204 -37.86 -19.08 13.76
C ASN A 204 -38.44 -17.80 14.41
N ALA A 205 -38.57 -17.78 15.71
CA ALA A 205 -39.11 -16.65 16.45
C ALA A 205 -38.27 -15.37 16.35
N ASN A 206 -36.99 -15.48 16.09
CA ASN A 206 -36.07 -14.33 16.05
C ASN A 206 -36.26 -13.32 17.20
N ALA A 207 -36.35 -13.81 18.42
CA ALA A 207 -36.66 -12.99 19.60
C ALA A 207 -35.74 -11.79 19.81
N ALA A 208 -34.48 -11.86 19.33
CA ALA A 208 -33.50 -10.78 19.39
C ALA A 208 -33.69 -9.72 18.28
N GLY A 209 -34.61 -9.93 17.32
CA GLY A 209 -34.79 -9.05 16.16
C GLY A 209 -33.52 -8.90 15.30
N ALA A 210 -32.70 -9.94 15.25
CA ALA A 210 -31.47 -9.93 14.45
C ALA A 210 -31.80 -9.79 12.96
N MET A 211 -31.06 -8.94 12.24
CA MET A 211 -31.17 -8.88 10.78
C MET A 211 -30.64 -10.19 10.20
N ARG A 212 -31.44 -10.86 9.41
CA ARG A 212 -31.12 -12.15 8.78
C ARG A 212 -31.68 -12.26 7.36
N LEU A 213 -31.10 -13.15 6.58
CA LEU A 213 -31.57 -13.48 5.24
C LEU A 213 -32.44 -14.71 5.33
N VAL A 214 -33.72 -14.58 5.01
CA VAL A 214 -34.69 -15.69 4.97
C VAL A 214 -35.22 -15.84 3.56
N ASP A 215 -34.99 -16.98 2.95
CA ASP A 215 -35.39 -17.27 1.56
C ASP A 215 -34.99 -16.16 0.55
N GLY A 216 -33.79 -15.58 0.74
CA GLY A 216 -33.27 -14.52 -0.12
C GLY A 216 -33.73 -13.11 0.25
N THR A 217 -34.55 -12.92 1.27
CA THR A 217 -35.03 -11.60 1.72
C THR A 217 -34.45 -11.22 3.07
N LEU A 218 -33.90 -10.02 3.17
CA LEU A 218 -33.43 -9.45 4.45
C LEU A 218 -34.62 -9.05 5.32
N THR A 219 -34.70 -9.61 6.52
CA THR A 219 -35.80 -9.34 7.46
C THR A 219 -35.33 -9.40 8.91
N ARG A 220 -36.13 -8.80 9.80
CA ARG A 220 -36.05 -8.93 11.27
C ARG A 220 -37.19 -9.75 11.84
N GLU A 221 -38.10 -10.14 11.03
CA GLU A 221 -39.28 -10.89 11.43
C GLU A 221 -38.96 -12.36 11.74
N GLY A 222 -39.84 -13.02 12.48
CA GLY A 222 -39.90 -14.47 12.64
C GLY A 222 -40.23 -15.13 11.29
N LYS A 223 -39.97 -16.43 11.20
CA LYS A 223 -40.40 -17.27 10.07
C LYS A 223 -41.64 -18.05 10.46
#